data_7713656fa4e15a7565748a6eea4ed632
#
_entry.id   7713656fa4e15a7565748a6eea4ed632
#
_cell.length_a   1.000
_cell.length_b   1.000
_cell.length_c   1.000
_cell.angle_alpha   90.00
_cell.angle_beta   90.00
_cell.angle_gamma   90.00
#
_symmetry.space_group_name_H-M   'P 1'
#
loop_
_entity.id
_entity.type
_entity.pdbx_description
1 polymer ?
#
loop_
_entity_poly.entity_id
_entity_poly.type
_entity_poly.pdbx_seq_one_letter_code
_entity_poly.pdbx_strand_id
1 'polypeptide(L)'
;IRVGDFCDYAGIQGHVEHIGLRSTRIRALDRTVTSVPNSLLAKVHITNYALRDQMLFRHTLDLRYETTTAQIGDLANAITAYLDGHPKVVRNVSLPRVRVIGFGDWSMKMEIYAYVNATELPVFLIIQQELAIAIIDLVRQSGADFAFPSQTVYLTKDALASSG
;
A
#
# COMPACT_ATOMS: atom_id res chain seq x y z
N ILE A 1 -22.26 -2.36 -14.86
CA ILE A 1 -22.39 -3.03 -13.57
C ILE A 1 -23.40 -4.16 -13.67
N ARG A 2 -23.22 -5.21 -12.86
CA ARG A 2 -24.10 -6.39 -12.78
C ARG A 2 -24.44 -6.66 -11.32
N VAL A 3 -25.49 -7.42 -11.10
CA VAL A 3 -25.81 -7.93 -9.76
C VAL A 3 -24.65 -8.80 -9.27
N GLY A 4 -24.18 -8.57 -8.04
CA GLY A 4 -23.01 -9.22 -7.45
C GLY A 4 -21.73 -8.40 -7.53
N ASP A 5 -21.61 -7.44 -8.47
CA ASP A 5 -20.42 -6.60 -8.57
C ASP A 5 -20.19 -5.79 -7.29
N PHE A 6 -18.92 -5.73 -6.85
CA PHE A 6 -18.49 -4.81 -5.81
C PHE A 6 -18.04 -3.50 -6.46
N CYS A 7 -18.73 -2.43 -6.14
CA CYS A 7 -18.54 -1.11 -6.75
C CYS A 7 -18.43 -0.01 -5.71
N ASP A 8 -17.76 1.08 -6.11
CA ASP A 8 -17.83 2.38 -5.44
C ASP A 8 -18.56 3.36 -6.36
N TYR A 9 -19.57 4.02 -5.81
CA TYR A 9 -20.28 5.11 -6.49
C TYR A 9 -20.47 6.26 -5.52
N ALA A 10 -19.83 7.35 -5.84
CA ALA A 10 -19.87 8.57 -5.05
C ALA A 10 -19.50 8.37 -3.57
N GLY A 11 -18.55 7.47 -3.28
CA GLY A 11 -18.06 7.17 -1.94
C GLY A 11 -18.85 6.08 -1.19
N ILE A 12 -19.89 5.52 -1.79
CA ILE A 12 -20.62 4.37 -1.23
C ILE A 12 -20.05 3.09 -1.82
N GLN A 13 -19.37 2.31 -0.99
CA GLN A 13 -18.81 1.01 -1.39
C GLN A 13 -19.75 -0.13 -1.00
N GLY A 14 -20.06 -1.00 -1.95
CA GLY A 14 -20.93 -2.13 -1.68
C GLY A 14 -21.17 -3.02 -2.88
N HIS A 15 -21.87 -4.13 -2.61
CA HIS A 15 -22.28 -5.07 -3.64
C HIS A 15 -23.63 -4.66 -4.24
N VAL A 16 -23.72 -4.72 -5.56
CA VAL A 16 -24.99 -4.55 -6.27
C VAL A 16 -25.87 -5.75 -5.97
N GLU A 17 -26.95 -5.53 -5.23
CA GLU A 17 -27.86 -6.59 -4.80
C GLU A 17 -28.99 -6.83 -5.82
N HIS A 18 -29.50 -5.74 -6.39
CA HIS A 18 -30.60 -5.80 -7.34
C HIS A 18 -30.60 -4.57 -8.26
N ILE A 19 -30.82 -4.79 -9.53
CA ILE A 19 -30.99 -3.73 -10.54
C ILE A 19 -32.46 -3.75 -11.00
N GLY A 20 -33.22 -2.75 -10.57
CA GLY A 20 -34.61 -2.56 -11.01
C GLY A 20 -34.73 -1.56 -12.15
N LEU A 21 -35.97 -1.32 -12.61
CA LEU A 21 -36.26 -0.37 -13.69
C LEU A 21 -35.95 1.09 -13.32
N ARG A 22 -36.18 1.48 -12.07
CA ARG A 22 -36.03 2.87 -11.59
C ARG A 22 -34.89 3.06 -10.61
N SER A 23 -34.50 2.03 -9.87
CA SER A 23 -33.46 2.09 -8.85
C SER A 23 -32.66 0.81 -8.79
N THR A 24 -31.42 0.96 -8.34
CA THR A 24 -30.49 -0.12 -8.03
C THR A 24 -30.28 -0.18 -6.53
N ARG A 25 -30.40 -1.37 -5.95
CA ARG A 25 -30.12 -1.61 -4.53
C ARG A 25 -28.68 -2.07 -4.34
N ILE A 26 -28.05 -1.51 -3.37
CA ILE A 26 -26.66 -1.69 -3.05
C ILE A 26 -26.54 -2.01 -1.57
N ARG A 27 -25.89 -3.09 -1.27
CA ARG A 27 -25.57 -3.51 0.09
C ARG A 27 -24.17 -3.07 0.43
N ALA A 28 -24.06 -2.07 1.30
CA ALA A 28 -22.78 -1.56 1.79
C ALA A 28 -22.07 -2.57 2.70
N LEU A 29 -20.81 -2.29 3.02
CA LEU A 29 -19.96 -3.17 3.86
C LEU A 29 -20.51 -3.31 5.30
N ASP A 30 -21.14 -2.28 5.83
CA ASP A 30 -21.84 -2.27 7.12
C ASP A 30 -23.20 -3.00 7.10
N ARG A 31 -23.54 -3.65 5.96
CA ARG A 31 -24.79 -4.38 5.73
C ARG A 31 -26.02 -3.52 5.52
N THR A 32 -25.92 -2.20 5.55
CA THR A 32 -27.04 -1.32 5.15
C THR A 32 -27.37 -1.47 3.67
N VAL A 33 -28.63 -1.23 3.31
CA VAL A 33 -29.09 -1.27 1.92
C VAL A 33 -29.48 0.13 1.49
N THR A 34 -28.80 0.63 0.47
CA THR A 34 -29.11 1.91 -0.15
C THR A 34 -29.81 1.69 -1.50
N SER A 35 -30.93 2.35 -1.72
CA SER A 35 -31.61 2.36 -3.02
C SER A 35 -31.25 3.64 -3.76
N VAL A 36 -30.55 3.50 -4.88
CA VAL A 36 -30.06 4.62 -5.68
C VAL A 36 -30.88 4.70 -6.97
N PRO A 37 -31.49 5.85 -7.30
CA PRO A 37 -32.15 6.03 -8.59
C PRO A 37 -31.19 5.81 -9.77
N ASN A 38 -31.61 5.06 -10.79
CA ASN A 38 -30.79 4.77 -11.97
C ASN A 38 -30.38 6.04 -12.71
N SER A 39 -31.20 7.08 -12.67
CA SER A 39 -30.87 8.40 -13.24
C SER A 39 -29.70 9.09 -12.56
N LEU A 40 -29.45 8.82 -11.28
CA LEU A 40 -28.27 9.28 -10.55
C LEU A 40 -27.06 8.44 -10.90
N LEU A 41 -27.20 7.11 -10.94
CA LEU A 41 -26.08 6.22 -11.31
C LEU A 41 -25.54 6.52 -12.71
N ALA A 42 -26.40 6.94 -13.64
CA ALA A 42 -26.00 7.34 -14.99
C ALA A 42 -25.15 8.64 -15.04
N LYS A 43 -25.13 9.42 -13.96
CA LYS A 43 -24.43 10.72 -13.89
C LYS A 43 -23.17 10.72 -13.02
N VAL A 44 -22.92 9.65 -12.30
CA VAL A 44 -21.77 9.54 -11.40
C VAL A 44 -20.71 8.59 -11.95
N HIS A 45 -19.47 8.80 -11.53
CA HIS A 45 -18.42 7.84 -11.81
C HIS A 45 -18.62 6.60 -10.94
N ILE A 46 -18.55 5.43 -11.56
CA ILE A 46 -18.65 4.15 -10.87
C ILE A 46 -17.32 3.43 -11.03
N THR A 47 -16.65 3.14 -9.92
CA THR A 47 -15.49 2.26 -9.92
C THR A 47 -15.96 0.84 -9.67
N ASN A 48 -15.78 -0.03 -10.67
CA ASN A 48 -16.14 -1.45 -10.56
C ASN A 48 -14.92 -2.28 -10.17
N TYR A 49 -14.88 -2.72 -8.93
CA TYR A 49 -13.78 -3.54 -8.42
C TYR A 49 -13.89 -5.02 -8.81
N ALA A 50 -15.07 -5.50 -9.21
CA ALA A 50 -15.25 -6.88 -9.67
C ALA A 50 -14.60 -7.15 -11.04
N LEU A 51 -14.25 -6.10 -11.79
CA LEU A 51 -13.57 -6.20 -13.08
C LEU A 51 -12.04 -6.11 -12.98
N ARG A 52 -11.48 -6.14 -11.77
CA ARG A 52 -10.02 -6.19 -11.61
C ARG A 52 -9.46 -7.47 -12.21
N ASP A 53 -8.38 -7.33 -12.92
CA ASP A 53 -7.54 -8.45 -13.38
C ASP A 53 -6.37 -8.71 -12.43
N GLN A 54 -5.91 -7.67 -11.74
CA GLN A 54 -4.76 -7.68 -10.84
C GLN A 54 -4.92 -6.63 -9.74
N MET A 55 -4.16 -6.76 -8.65
CA MET A 55 -4.10 -5.77 -7.58
C MET A 55 -2.71 -5.19 -7.43
N LEU A 56 -2.66 -3.90 -7.15
CA LEU A 56 -1.41 -3.17 -6.93
C LEU A 56 -0.92 -3.37 -5.49
N PHE A 57 0.28 -3.92 -5.35
CA PHE A 57 1.07 -3.92 -4.12
C PHE A 57 2.00 -2.70 -4.16
N ARG A 58 1.67 -1.68 -3.40
CA ARG A 58 2.44 -0.46 -3.30
C ARG A 58 2.64 -0.09 -1.85
N HIS A 59 3.90 -0.07 -1.40
CA HIS A 59 4.27 0.28 -0.03
C HIS A 59 5.49 1.18 -0.02
N THR A 60 5.59 2.01 1.01
CA THR A 60 6.75 2.84 1.26
C THR A 60 7.44 2.34 2.52
N LEU A 61 8.73 2.06 2.41
CA LEU A 61 9.61 1.81 3.55
C LEU A 61 10.24 3.12 3.99
N ASP A 62 10.17 3.39 5.28
CA ASP A 62 10.88 4.48 5.92
C ASP A 62 12.18 3.93 6.51
N LEU A 63 13.31 4.23 5.88
CA LEU A 63 14.65 3.78 6.30
C LEU A 63 15.37 4.90 7.04
N ARG A 64 16.22 4.53 8.00
CA ARG A 64 17.05 5.48 8.74
C ARG A 64 18.05 6.17 7.82
N TYR A 65 18.38 7.43 8.10
CA TYR A 65 19.37 8.19 7.33
C TYR A 65 20.80 7.65 7.46
N GLU A 66 21.08 6.87 8.49
CA GLU A 66 22.36 6.20 8.69
C GLU A 66 22.57 5.02 7.73
N THR A 67 21.51 4.59 7.01
CA THR A 67 21.61 3.55 5.99
C THR A 67 22.52 4.02 4.84
N THR A 68 23.59 3.29 4.59
CA THR A 68 24.54 3.65 3.55
C THR A 68 23.96 3.47 2.14
N THR A 69 24.54 4.19 1.16
CA THR A 69 24.12 4.06 -0.24
C THR A 69 24.28 2.65 -0.80
N ALA A 70 25.30 1.92 -0.34
CA ALA A 70 25.52 0.52 -0.70
C ALA A 70 24.38 -0.36 -0.17
N GLN A 71 24.02 -0.22 1.12
CA GLN A 71 22.90 -0.96 1.72
C GLN A 71 21.57 -0.68 1.01
N ILE A 72 21.34 0.58 0.61
CA ILE A 72 20.13 0.98 -0.14
C ILE A 72 20.10 0.25 -1.50
N GLY A 73 21.21 0.24 -2.21
CA GLY A 73 21.33 -0.43 -3.50
C GLY A 73 21.12 -1.94 -3.39
N ASP A 74 21.78 -2.57 -2.43
CA ASP A 74 21.68 -4.00 -2.17
C ASP A 74 20.25 -4.39 -1.75
N LEU A 75 19.63 -3.62 -0.86
CA LEU A 75 18.24 -3.83 -0.43
C LEU A 75 17.27 -3.69 -1.59
N ALA A 76 17.40 -2.64 -2.41
CA ALA A 76 16.53 -2.42 -3.56
C ALA A 76 16.63 -3.58 -4.57
N ASN A 77 17.86 -4.06 -4.81
CA ASN A 77 18.10 -5.20 -5.69
C ASN A 77 17.54 -6.51 -5.10
N ALA A 78 17.75 -6.74 -3.80
CA ALA A 78 17.26 -7.94 -3.12
C ALA A 78 15.73 -8.02 -3.12
N ILE A 79 15.05 -6.92 -2.80
CA ILE A 79 13.57 -6.88 -2.84
C ILE A 79 13.09 -7.03 -4.29
N THR A 80 13.71 -6.37 -5.25
CA THR A 80 13.32 -6.51 -6.67
C THR A 80 13.48 -7.95 -7.13
N ALA A 81 14.59 -8.60 -6.83
CA ALA A 81 14.83 -10.00 -7.19
C ALA A 81 13.84 -10.96 -6.52
N TYR A 82 13.50 -10.71 -5.25
CA TYR A 82 12.49 -11.49 -4.53
C TYR A 82 11.12 -11.37 -5.20
N LEU A 83 10.67 -10.14 -5.47
CA LEU A 83 9.38 -9.88 -6.13
C LEU A 83 9.36 -10.50 -7.53
N ASP A 84 10.47 -10.40 -8.24
CA ASP A 84 10.63 -10.91 -9.60
C ASP A 84 10.57 -12.44 -9.67
N GLY A 85 11.05 -13.12 -8.65
CA GLY A 85 10.97 -14.56 -8.49
C GLY A 85 9.66 -15.09 -7.89
N HIS A 86 8.80 -14.20 -7.36
CA HIS A 86 7.61 -14.61 -6.64
C HIS A 86 6.47 -15.06 -7.60
N PRO A 87 5.87 -16.25 -7.43
CA PRO A 87 4.93 -16.82 -8.39
C PRO A 87 3.60 -16.02 -8.52
N LYS A 88 3.26 -15.22 -7.50
CA LYS A 88 2.04 -14.40 -7.50
C LYS A 88 2.27 -12.95 -7.96
N VAL A 89 3.50 -12.54 -8.17
CA VAL A 89 3.84 -11.23 -8.73
C VAL A 89 3.85 -11.33 -10.25
N VAL A 90 3.16 -10.41 -10.91
CA VAL A 90 2.99 -10.41 -12.36
C VAL A 90 3.81 -9.29 -13.01
N ARG A 91 4.16 -9.47 -14.27
CA ARG A 91 5.06 -8.59 -15.03
C ARG A 91 4.42 -8.03 -16.30
N ASN A 92 3.19 -8.48 -16.62
CA ASN A 92 2.51 -8.14 -17.88
C ASN A 92 2.09 -6.68 -17.98
N VAL A 93 1.87 -6.01 -16.84
CA VAL A 93 1.52 -4.58 -16.78
C VAL A 93 2.76 -3.72 -16.54
N SER A 94 3.56 -4.10 -15.54
CA SER A 94 4.79 -3.40 -15.17
C SER A 94 5.72 -4.36 -14.44
N LEU A 95 7.02 -4.21 -14.65
CA LEU A 95 8.02 -4.92 -13.85
C LEU A 95 7.99 -4.42 -12.40
N PRO A 96 8.23 -5.31 -11.43
CA PRO A 96 8.44 -4.92 -10.05
C PRO A 96 9.57 -3.90 -9.95
N ARG A 97 9.40 -2.89 -9.13
CA ARG A 97 10.42 -1.87 -8.93
C ARG A 97 10.50 -1.42 -7.48
N VAL A 98 11.72 -1.16 -7.06
CA VAL A 98 12.04 -0.60 -5.75
C VAL A 98 12.93 0.62 -5.95
N ARG A 99 12.52 1.79 -5.46
CA ARG A 99 13.23 3.04 -5.69
C ARG A 99 13.13 3.96 -4.48
N VAL A 100 14.20 4.68 -4.21
CA VAL A 100 14.14 5.84 -3.31
C VAL A 100 13.31 6.92 -4.00
N ILE A 101 12.28 7.41 -3.32
CA ILE A 101 11.33 8.38 -3.85
C ILE A 101 11.39 9.74 -3.16
N GLY A 102 12.12 9.85 -2.05
CA GLY A 102 12.24 11.11 -1.34
C GLY A 102 12.81 10.98 0.05
N PHE A 103 12.83 12.13 0.73
CA PHE A 103 13.36 12.30 2.06
C PHE A 103 12.26 12.84 2.97
N GLY A 104 12.08 12.22 4.13
CA GLY A 104 11.17 12.66 5.18
C GLY A 104 11.91 13.40 6.29
N ASP A 105 11.20 13.86 7.30
CA ASP A 105 11.79 14.61 8.41
C ASP A 105 12.82 13.79 9.21
N TRP A 106 12.62 12.46 9.28
CA TRP A 106 13.49 11.52 9.99
C TRP A 106 13.77 10.23 9.24
N SER A 107 13.37 10.15 7.98
CA SER A 107 13.49 8.93 7.18
C SER A 107 13.79 9.21 5.72
N MET A 108 14.46 8.24 5.10
CA MET A 108 14.54 8.12 3.66
C MET A 108 13.44 7.18 3.18
N LYS A 109 12.68 7.61 2.18
CA LYS A 109 11.52 6.88 1.66
C LYS A 109 11.88 6.04 0.45
N MET A 110 11.66 4.73 0.57
CA MET A 110 11.84 3.77 -0.52
C MET A 110 10.48 3.18 -0.90
N GLU A 111 10.04 3.38 -2.14
CA GLU A 111 8.79 2.82 -2.65
C GLU A 111 9.03 1.44 -3.27
N ILE A 112 8.14 0.53 -2.92
CA ILE A 112 8.00 -0.78 -3.54
C ILE A 112 6.72 -0.75 -4.38
N TYR A 113 6.82 -1.19 -5.62
CA TYR A 113 5.72 -1.18 -6.56
C TYR A 113 5.69 -2.48 -7.37
N ALA A 114 4.63 -3.25 -7.25
CA ALA A 114 4.44 -4.51 -7.98
C ALA A 114 2.95 -4.79 -8.19
N TYR A 115 2.62 -5.55 -9.22
CA TYR A 115 1.27 -6.08 -9.40
C TYR A 115 1.21 -7.54 -8.93
N VAL A 116 0.12 -7.89 -8.29
CA VAL A 116 -0.15 -9.22 -7.75
C VAL A 116 -1.32 -9.85 -8.51
N ASN A 117 -1.16 -11.12 -8.89
CA ASN A 117 -2.20 -11.90 -9.52
C ASN A 117 -3.27 -12.31 -8.48
N ALA A 118 -4.11 -11.34 -8.14
CA ALA A 118 -5.27 -11.51 -7.27
C ALA A 118 -6.38 -10.58 -7.74
N THR A 119 -7.59 -11.12 -7.82
CA THR A 119 -8.81 -10.38 -8.18
C THR A 119 -9.68 -10.13 -6.95
N GLU A 120 -9.55 -10.97 -5.93
CA GLU A 120 -10.31 -10.91 -4.69
C GLU A 120 -9.46 -10.35 -3.55
N LEU A 121 -10.04 -9.47 -2.75
CA LEU A 121 -9.36 -8.82 -1.64
C LEU A 121 -8.80 -9.81 -0.59
N PRO A 122 -9.51 -10.85 -0.15
CA PRO A 122 -8.95 -11.80 0.83
C PRO A 122 -7.70 -12.51 0.32
N VAL A 123 -7.68 -12.89 -0.95
CA VAL A 123 -6.51 -13.52 -1.58
C VAL A 123 -5.34 -12.55 -1.64
N PHE A 124 -5.62 -11.30 -2.04
CA PHE A 124 -4.60 -10.24 -2.08
C PHE A 124 -3.98 -9.98 -0.71
N LEU A 125 -4.79 -9.91 0.36
CA LEU A 125 -4.29 -9.63 1.71
C LEU A 125 -3.34 -10.73 2.23
N ILE A 126 -3.60 -11.99 1.88
CA ILE A 126 -2.70 -13.10 2.23
C ILE A 126 -1.35 -12.92 1.53
N ILE A 127 -1.37 -12.63 0.22
CA ILE A 127 -0.14 -12.42 -0.55
C ILE A 127 0.59 -11.17 -0.07
N GLN A 128 -0.13 -10.09 0.19
CA GLN A 128 0.44 -8.86 0.74
C GLN A 128 1.17 -9.11 2.05
N GLN A 129 0.58 -9.90 2.96
CA GLN A 129 1.23 -10.27 4.22
C GLN A 129 2.50 -11.08 3.98
N GLU A 130 2.47 -12.06 3.08
CA GLU A 130 3.62 -12.88 2.71
C GLU A 130 4.77 -12.01 2.18
N LEU A 131 4.48 -11.12 1.23
CA LEU A 131 5.46 -10.18 0.67
C LEU A 131 6.01 -9.24 1.75
N ALA A 132 5.14 -8.70 2.61
CA ALA A 132 5.55 -7.76 3.66
C ALA A 132 6.51 -8.41 4.67
N ILE A 133 6.24 -9.64 5.11
CA ILE A 133 7.11 -10.39 6.02
C ILE A 133 8.49 -10.63 5.38
N ALA A 134 8.51 -11.11 4.14
CA ALA A 134 9.76 -11.33 3.43
C ALA A 134 10.58 -10.03 3.25
N ILE A 135 9.91 -8.92 2.96
CA ILE A 135 10.57 -7.61 2.85
C ILE A 135 11.17 -7.17 4.18
N ILE A 136 10.48 -7.38 5.30
CA ILE A 136 11.03 -7.10 6.64
C ILE A 136 12.31 -7.88 6.88
N ASP A 137 12.34 -9.16 6.51
CA ASP A 137 13.53 -10.00 6.67
C ASP A 137 14.67 -9.54 5.76
N LEU A 138 14.38 -9.12 4.52
CA LEU A 138 15.37 -8.54 3.61
C LEU A 138 15.96 -7.23 4.14
N VAL A 139 15.14 -6.36 4.74
CA VAL A 139 15.62 -5.14 5.40
C VAL A 139 16.62 -5.49 6.50
N ARG A 140 16.29 -6.43 7.38
CA ARG A 140 17.18 -6.88 8.46
C ARG A 140 18.48 -7.48 7.93
N GLN A 141 18.40 -8.31 6.90
CA GLN A 141 19.57 -8.96 6.29
C GLN A 141 20.52 -7.98 5.61
N SER A 142 20.01 -6.89 5.05
CA SER A 142 20.82 -5.84 4.42
C SER A 142 21.59 -4.98 5.43
N GLY A 143 21.32 -5.13 6.73
CA GLY A 143 21.84 -4.26 7.78
C GLY A 143 21.24 -2.86 7.79
N ALA A 144 20.18 -2.63 7.01
CA ALA A 144 19.36 -1.44 7.09
C ALA A 144 18.36 -1.56 8.25
N ASP A 145 17.86 -0.43 8.70
CA ASP A 145 16.88 -0.37 9.77
C ASP A 145 15.73 0.55 9.40
N PHE A 146 14.54 0.24 9.96
CA PHE A 146 13.39 1.12 9.82
C PHE A 146 13.60 2.41 10.62
N ALA A 147 13.15 3.52 10.07
CA ALA A 147 13.20 4.79 10.76
C ALA A 147 12.11 4.89 11.83
N PHE A 148 12.47 5.51 12.93
CA PHE A 148 11.55 5.92 13.98
C PHE A 148 11.58 7.45 14.11
N PRO A 149 10.48 8.10 14.53
CA PRO A 149 10.52 9.50 14.92
C PRO A 149 11.64 9.71 15.95
N SER A 150 12.66 10.48 15.58
CA SER A 150 13.84 10.70 16.42
C SER A 150 14.04 12.19 16.64
N GLN A 151 14.49 12.56 17.86
CA GLN A 151 14.92 13.90 18.22
C GLN A 151 16.36 13.85 18.75
N THR A 152 17.21 14.76 18.27
CA THR A 152 18.54 14.94 18.83
C THR A 152 18.45 15.97 19.93
N VAL A 153 18.72 15.56 21.18
CA VAL A 153 18.75 16.46 22.33
C VAL A 153 20.21 16.76 22.65
N TYR A 154 20.61 18.01 22.52
CA TYR A 154 21.91 18.47 22.95
C TYR A 154 21.85 18.84 24.44
N LEU A 155 22.50 18.07 25.31
CA LEU A 155 22.66 18.38 26.73
C LEU A 155 23.92 19.22 26.90
N THR A 156 23.77 20.53 27.11
CA THR A 156 24.85 21.38 27.57
C THR A 156 24.92 21.27 29.10
N LYS A 157 26.07 20.84 29.65
CA LYS A 157 26.37 21.04 31.06
C LYS A 157 26.73 22.51 31.23
N ASP A 158 25.83 23.28 31.80
CA ASP A 158 26.21 24.59 32.35
C ASP A 158 27.30 24.33 33.40
N ALA A 159 28.48 24.87 33.15
CA ALA A 159 29.51 24.94 34.17
C ALA A 159 28.94 25.82 35.28
N LEU A 160 28.57 25.21 36.41
CA LEU A 160 28.30 25.97 37.64
C LEU A 160 29.53 26.79 37.90
N ALA A 161 29.44 28.10 37.67
CA ALA A 161 30.43 29.05 38.10
C ALA A 161 30.59 28.90 39.64
N SER A 162 31.71 28.39 40.01
CA SER A 162 32.17 28.44 41.41
C SER A 162 32.45 29.91 41.71
N SER A 163 31.50 30.59 42.34
CA SER A 163 31.75 31.82 43.06
C SER A 163 32.23 31.40 44.46
N GLY A 164 33.55 31.45 44.65
CA GLY A 164 34.16 31.52 45.94
C GLY A 164 34.20 32.95 46.45
#